data_19078d4fc5bb809d33e23876495868fa
#
_entry.id   19078d4fc5bb809d33e23876495868fa
#
_cell.length_a   1.000
_cell.length_b   1.000
_cell.length_c   1.000
_cell.angle_alpha   90.00
_cell.angle_beta   90.00
_cell.angle_gamma   90.00
#
_symmetry.space_group_name_H-M   'P 1'
#
loop_
_entity.id
_entity.type
_entity.pdbx_description
1 polymer ?
#
loop_
_entity_poly.entity_id
_entity_poly.type
_entity_poly.pdbx_seq_one_letter_code
_entity_poly.pdbx_strand_id
1 'polypeptide(L)'
;MASEDFKYGDAQTDGLANRDRQVIDTYHVTSGLSVRFKAFVNTFSDQYTSDWNSETVFGRMDPIQTFKNTSRKISLGWDVPAASFLEAKENMKKASLLLSMLYPEYDDDSIEATNSGGATTMKAPPMFKVKFLNLIQDATALDANTGTAKSAGLLGTIGGFTFEPDLESGFFQPATSTPGGPTQLDIDKLFPKSLKFQAEFTVLHQHKLGWRNSKIKRRDGFDAFPYGIDSGDQVPPPNIAPGNPDTVVRNADGSINKSQTDLANKNKKQESVKQRRDIAAANKLGGIK
;
A
#
# COMPACT_ATOMS: atom_id res chain seq x y z
N MET A 1 3.16 -1.19 22.90
CA MET A 1 3.69 0.18 22.81
C MET A 1 2.51 1.09 22.55
N ALA A 2 2.34 2.11 23.41
CA ALA A 2 1.31 3.10 23.20
C ALA A 2 1.55 3.77 21.85
N SER A 3 0.48 4.07 21.12
CA SER A 3 0.54 4.90 19.92
C SER A 3 1.24 6.20 20.30
N GLU A 4 2.38 6.50 19.68
CA GLU A 4 3.01 7.82 19.82
C GLU A 4 2.07 8.80 19.11
N ASP A 5 1.17 9.40 19.88
CA ASP A 5 0.35 10.50 19.41
C ASP A 5 1.24 11.71 19.15
N PHE A 6 0.97 12.41 18.06
CA PHE A 6 1.68 13.66 17.78
C PHE A 6 1.34 14.68 18.84
N LYS A 7 2.37 15.20 19.54
CA LYS A 7 2.18 16.07 20.72
C LYS A 7 2.58 17.53 20.49
N TYR A 8 3.32 17.82 19.42
CA TYR A 8 4.05 19.08 19.26
C TYR A 8 3.73 19.84 17.99
N GLY A 9 2.61 19.56 17.34
CA GLY A 9 2.18 20.24 16.15
C GLY A 9 1.10 21.28 16.37
N ASP A 10 0.57 21.78 15.28
CA ASP A 10 -0.69 22.52 15.31
C ASP A 10 -1.83 21.57 15.70
N ALA A 11 -2.66 21.98 16.66
CA ALA A 11 -3.74 21.15 17.22
C ALA A 11 -4.71 20.64 16.15
N GLN A 12 -4.91 21.37 15.06
CA GLN A 12 -5.77 20.94 13.95
C GLN A 12 -5.12 19.85 13.12
N THR A 13 -3.85 20.00 12.75
CA THR A 13 -3.12 18.99 11.97
C THR A 13 -2.85 17.73 12.77
N ASP A 14 -2.58 17.85 14.07
CA ASP A 14 -2.45 16.72 14.98
C ASP A 14 -3.79 15.98 15.13
N GLY A 15 -4.90 16.71 15.26
CA GLY A 15 -6.22 16.14 15.33
C GLY A 15 -6.58 15.33 14.07
N LEU A 16 -6.29 15.87 12.88
CA LEU A 16 -6.48 15.17 11.61
C LEU A 16 -5.59 13.93 11.50
N ALA A 17 -4.30 14.08 11.78
CA ALA A 17 -3.34 12.98 11.69
C ALA A 17 -3.71 11.80 12.61
N ASN A 18 -4.15 12.09 13.83
CA ASN A 18 -4.52 11.07 14.80
C ASN A 18 -5.91 10.46 14.53
N ARG A 19 -6.89 11.29 14.14
CA ARG A 19 -8.26 10.84 13.88
C ARG A 19 -8.36 10.07 12.57
N ASP A 20 -7.84 10.64 11.49
CA ASP A 20 -8.03 10.13 10.13
C ASP A 20 -6.85 9.27 9.66
N ARG A 21 -5.87 9.06 10.54
CA ARG A 21 -4.66 8.26 10.29
C ARG A 21 -3.88 8.69 9.04
N GLN A 22 -3.94 9.99 8.72
CA GLN A 22 -3.21 10.58 7.60
C GLN A 22 -1.72 10.71 7.92
N VAL A 23 -1.10 9.56 8.13
CA VAL A 23 0.31 9.44 8.50
C VAL A 23 0.99 8.41 7.60
N ILE A 24 2.25 8.67 7.27
CA ILE A 24 3.13 7.66 6.72
C ILE A 24 3.71 6.89 7.91
N ASP A 25 3.33 5.63 8.02
CA ASP A 25 3.79 4.72 9.07
C ASP A 25 4.79 3.74 8.46
N THR A 26 6.00 3.71 9.02
CA THR A 26 7.10 2.84 8.59
C THR A 26 7.52 1.97 9.76
N TYR A 27 7.51 0.66 9.57
CA TYR A 27 7.95 -0.33 10.55
C TYR A 27 9.18 -1.05 10.02
N HIS A 28 10.28 -1.01 10.76
CA HIS A 28 11.50 -1.74 10.44
C HIS A 28 11.42 -3.15 11.02
N VAL A 29 11.45 -4.16 10.14
CA VAL A 29 11.20 -5.55 10.51
C VAL A 29 12.27 -6.09 11.45
N THR A 30 13.52 -5.75 11.21
CA THR A 30 14.67 -6.27 11.95
C THR A 30 14.72 -5.73 13.39
N SER A 31 14.61 -4.40 13.58
CA SER A 31 14.68 -3.80 14.92
C SER A 31 13.33 -3.79 15.66
N GLY A 32 12.22 -4.01 14.98
CA GLY A 32 10.88 -3.91 15.57
C GLY A 32 10.42 -2.49 15.89
N LEU A 33 11.16 -1.46 15.44
CA LEU A 33 10.84 -0.06 15.68
C LEU A 33 9.93 0.48 14.58
N SER A 34 9.11 1.47 14.94
CA SER A 34 8.22 2.18 14.01
C SER A 34 8.52 3.67 14.02
N VAL A 35 8.44 4.29 12.85
CA VAL A 35 8.50 5.74 12.68
C VAL A 35 7.26 6.22 11.96
N ARG A 36 6.64 7.27 12.49
CA ARG A 36 5.43 7.89 11.92
C ARG A 36 5.67 9.36 11.63
N PHE A 37 5.27 9.78 10.44
CA PHE A 37 5.27 11.19 10.04
C PHE A 37 3.84 11.66 9.77
N LYS A 38 3.46 12.81 10.33
CA LYS A 38 2.42 13.65 9.73
C LYS A 38 3.00 14.11 8.41
N ALA A 39 2.37 13.78 7.29
CA ALA A 39 3.00 14.03 6.03
C ALA A 39 2.03 14.61 5.02
N PHE A 40 2.52 15.61 4.30
CA PHE A 40 1.84 16.13 3.13
C PHE A 40 2.47 15.46 1.91
N VAL A 41 1.76 14.48 1.36
CA VAL A 41 2.23 13.75 0.19
C VAL A 41 2.14 14.65 -1.03
N ASN A 42 3.28 14.87 -1.66
CA ASN A 42 3.41 15.69 -2.88
C ASN A 42 3.57 14.82 -4.14
N THR A 43 4.11 13.62 -4.00
CA THR A 43 4.31 12.70 -5.11
C THR A 43 3.95 11.28 -4.68
N PHE A 44 3.12 10.62 -5.50
CA PHE A 44 2.80 9.21 -5.36
C PHE A 44 2.76 8.55 -6.74
N SER A 45 3.50 7.49 -6.93
CA SER A 45 3.47 6.66 -8.13
C SER A 45 3.56 5.20 -7.75
N ASP A 46 2.67 4.38 -8.28
CA ASP A 46 2.63 2.93 -8.08
C ASP A 46 2.80 2.24 -9.43
N GLN A 47 3.98 1.70 -9.68
CA GLN A 47 4.37 1.12 -10.95
C GLN A 47 4.38 -0.40 -10.87
N TYR A 48 3.71 -1.02 -11.82
CA TYR A 48 3.71 -2.47 -12.03
C TYR A 48 4.45 -2.80 -13.32
N THR A 49 5.51 -3.60 -13.21
CA THR A 49 6.33 -4.01 -14.36
C THR A 49 6.28 -5.51 -14.51
N SER A 50 5.77 -5.99 -15.65
CA SER A 50 5.78 -7.40 -16.01
C SER A 50 7.02 -7.73 -16.80
N ASP A 51 7.78 -8.75 -16.37
CA ASP A 51 8.97 -9.25 -17.02
C ASP A 51 8.67 -10.51 -17.83
N TRP A 52 9.01 -10.46 -19.12
CA TRP A 52 8.80 -11.52 -20.09
C TRP A 52 10.11 -11.91 -20.75
N ASN A 53 10.38 -13.20 -20.86
CA ASN A 53 11.45 -13.72 -21.71
C ASN A 53 10.91 -13.91 -23.12
N SER A 54 11.63 -13.39 -24.12
CA SER A 54 11.27 -13.47 -25.52
C SER A 54 12.30 -14.33 -26.27
N GLU A 55 11.85 -15.41 -26.91
CA GLU A 55 12.70 -16.30 -27.67
C GLU A 55 12.22 -16.37 -29.13
N THR A 56 13.13 -15.99 -30.05
CA THR A 56 12.86 -16.07 -31.50
C THR A 56 13.20 -17.43 -32.02
N VAL A 57 12.27 -18.04 -32.73
CA VAL A 57 12.43 -19.38 -33.32
C VAL A 57 12.40 -19.27 -34.85
N PHE A 58 13.28 -19.99 -35.53
CA PHE A 58 13.33 -20.01 -36.98
C PHE A 58 11.96 -20.48 -37.58
N GLY A 59 11.48 -19.76 -38.61
CA GLY A 59 10.23 -20.07 -39.28
C GLY A 59 8.98 -19.53 -38.59
N ARG A 60 9.10 -18.77 -37.50
CA ARG A 60 7.99 -18.12 -36.81
C ARG A 60 8.20 -16.59 -36.75
N MET A 61 7.17 -15.83 -37.16
CA MET A 61 7.28 -14.36 -37.18
C MET A 61 7.21 -13.79 -35.75
N ASP A 62 6.33 -14.32 -34.92
CA ASP A 62 6.17 -13.87 -33.53
C ASP A 62 7.06 -14.70 -32.58
N PRO A 63 7.79 -14.06 -31.67
CA PRO A 63 8.60 -14.74 -30.68
C PRO A 63 7.72 -15.47 -29.65
N ILE A 64 8.26 -16.51 -29.05
CA ILE A 64 7.65 -17.19 -27.91
C ILE A 64 7.88 -16.33 -26.68
N GLN A 65 6.80 -15.90 -26.02
CA GLN A 65 6.84 -15.10 -24.83
C GLN A 65 6.59 -15.96 -23.57
N THR A 66 7.53 -15.98 -22.66
CA THR A 66 7.41 -16.69 -21.38
C THR A 66 7.39 -15.68 -20.23
N PHE A 67 6.31 -15.68 -19.44
CA PHE A 67 6.16 -14.80 -18.29
C PHE A 67 7.12 -15.22 -17.17
N LYS A 68 7.84 -14.26 -16.58
CA LYS A 68 8.70 -14.49 -15.42
C LYS A 68 8.04 -14.03 -14.13
N ASN A 69 7.76 -12.75 -14.02
CA ASN A 69 7.15 -12.15 -12.81
C ASN A 69 6.50 -10.81 -13.12
N THR A 70 5.79 -10.26 -12.13
CA THR A 70 5.39 -8.86 -12.09
C THR A 70 5.92 -8.25 -10.80
N SER A 71 6.74 -7.22 -10.93
CA SER A 71 7.26 -6.43 -9.81
C SER A 71 6.42 -5.18 -9.59
N ARG A 72 6.32 -4.75 -8.33
CA ARG A 72 5.63 -3.53 -7.92
C ARG A 72 6.62 -2.58 -7.25
N LYS A 73 6.72 -1.36 -7.75
CA LYS A 73 7.57 -0.30 -7.22
C LYS A 73 6.74 0.93 -6.92
N ILE A 74 6.84 1.44 -5.70
CA ILE A 74 6.13 2.63 -5.24
C ILE A 74 7.13 3.73 -5.01
N SER A 75 6.91 4.89 -5.67
CA SER A 75 7.66 6.12 -5.40
C SER A 75 6.77 7.05 -4.59
N LEU A 76 7.26 7.50 -3.45
CA LEU A 76 6.54 8.33 -2.49
C LEU A 76 7.39 9.53 -2.12
N GLY A 77 6.85 10.74 -2.33
CA GLY A 77 7.43 11.99 -1.89
C GLY A 77 6.49 12.70 -0.91
N TRP A 78 7.04 13.22 0.19
CA TRP A 78 6.24 13.93 1.19
C TRP A 78 7.04 15.01 1.90
N ASP A 79 6.32 16.03 2.36
CA ASP A 79 6.85 17.15 3.13
C ASP A 79 6.41 17.00 4.60
N VAL A 80 7.30 17.36 5.51
CA VAL A 80 7.04 17.33 6.95
C VAL A 80 7.32 18.73 7.52
N PRO A 81 6.32 19.63 7.47
CA PRO A 81 6.46 20.94 8.08
C PRO A 81 6.39 20.84 9.61
N ALA A 82 7.05 21.78 10.28
CA ALA A 82 7.02 21.93 11.72
C ALA A 82 6.47 23.31 12.10
N ALA A 83 5.46 23.34 12.96
CA ALA A 83 4.85 24.58 13.46
C ALA A 83 5.62 25.15 14.65
N SER A 84 6.47 24.35 15.32
CA SER A 84 7.23 24.76 16.48
C SER A 84 8.64 24.18 16.50
N PHE A 85 9.53 24.79 17.32
CA PHE A 85 10.88 24.27 17.56
C PHE A 85 10.86 22.81 18.06
N LEU A 86 9.96 22.49 18.99
CA LEU A 86 9.86 21.16 19.57
C LEU A 86 9.44 20.13 18.51
N GLU A 87 8.51 20.49 17.63
CA GLU A 87 8.10 19.64 16.51
C GLU A 87 9.25 19.44 15.50
N ALA A 88 9.98 20.51 15.16
CA ALA A 88 11.14 20.40 14.27
C ALA A 88 12.22 19.48 14.85
N LYS A 89 12.48 19.59 16.16
CA LYS A 89 13.41 18.71 16.88
C LYS A 89 12.96 17.24 16.84
N GLU A 90 11.68 16.99 17.04
CA GLU A 90 11.09 15.66 16.99
C GLU A 90 11.13 15.09 15.56
N ASN A 91 10.78 15.88 14.54
CA ASN A 91 10.86 15.49 13.15
C ASN A 91 12.29 15.13 12.74
N MET A 92 13.28 15.89 13.20
CA MET A 92 14.70 15.56 12.96
C MET A 92 15.13 14.25 13.63
N LYS A 93 14.66 13.98 14.86
CA LYS A 93 14.90 12.69 15.52
C LYS A 93 14.29 11.53 14.74
N LYS A 94 13.04 11.66 14.31
CA LYS A 94 12.35 10.66 13.48
C LYS A 94 13.08 10.43 12.15
N ALA A 95 13.54 11.52 11.51
CA ALA A 95 14.35 11.43 10.29
C ALA A 95 15.66 10.67 10.53
N SER A 96 16.38 11.03 11.58
CA SER A 96 17.63 10.35 11.96
C SER A 96 17.41 8.87 12.25
N LEU A 97 16.33 8.52 12.95
CA LEU A 97 15.97 7.13 13.22
C LEU A 97 15.64 6.36 11.93
N LEU A 98 14.82 6.95 11.03
CA LEU A 98 14.49 6.32 9.75
C LEU A 98 15.75 6.09 8.89
N LEU A 99 16.65 7.08 8.83
CA LEU A 99 17.90 6.97 8.09
C LEU A 99 18.81 5.88 8.69
N SER A 100 18.87 5.74 10.01
CA SER A 100 19.65 4.69 10.65
C SER A 100 19.11 3.29 10.36
N MET A 101 17.79 3.15 10.19
CA MET A 101 17.15 1.87 9.84
C MET A 101 17.45 1.41 8.40
N LEU A 102 17.98 2.29 7.52
CA LEU A 102 18.36 1.91 6.17
C LEU A 102 19.66 1.07 6.13
N TYR A 103 20.39 1.02 7.24
CA TYR A 103 21.58 0.21 7.36
C TYR A 103 21.26 -1.18 7.90
N PRO A 104 22.07 -2.20 7.53
CA PRO A 104 21.85 -3.57 7.99
C PRO A 104 22.15 -3.73 9.49
N GLU A 105 21.58 -4.77 10.07
CA GLU A 105 21.98 -5.23 11.41
C GLU A 105 23.25 -6.06 11.32
N TYR A 106 24.18 -5.81 12.23
CA TYR A 106 25.41 -6.58 12.38
C TYR A 106 25.31 -7.47 13.62
N ASP A 107 26.06 -8.56 13.61
CA ASP A 107 26.16 -9.47 14.74
C ASP A 107 27.12 -8.92 15.79
N ASP A 108 26.56 -8.51 16.93
CA ASP A 108 27.31 -7.87 18.03
C ASP A 108 28.11 -8.87 18.89
N ASP A 109 27.80 -10.14 18.80
CA ASP A 109 28.48 -11.19 19.60
C ASP A 109 29.99 -11.26 19.31
N SER A 110 30.43 -10.71 18.17
CA SER A 110 31.85 -10.63 17.79
C SER A 110 32.58 -9.39 18.32
N ILE A 111 31.86 -8.36 18.78
CA ILE A 111 32.44 -7.07 19.18
C ILE A 111 32.86 -7.07 20.66
N GLU A 112 32.13 -7.76 21.52
CA GLU A 112 32.46 -7.83 22.96
C GLU A 112 33.61 -8.79 23.28
N ALA A 113 33.89 -9.77 22.42
CA ALA A 113 34.90 -10.79 22.70
C ALA A 113 36.35 -10.40 22.39
N THR A 114 36.59 -9.38 21.57
CA THR A 114 37.99 -9.01 21.23
C THR A 114 38.07 -7.54 20.84
N ASN A 115 38.91 -6.78 21.54
CA ASN A 115 39.40 -5.45 21.16
C ASN A 115 40.22 -5.47 19.82
N SER A 116 40.03 -6.46 19.00
CA SER A 116 40.71 -6.67 17.73
C SER A 116 39.67 -6.60 16.64
N GLY A 117 39.79 -5.65 15.71
CA GLY A 117 38.88 -5.43 14.58
C GLY A 117 38.54 -6.69 13.79
N GLY A 118 37.64 -7.47 14.31
CA GLY A 118 37.06 -8.64 13.67
C GLY A 118 36.12 -8.22 12.55
N ALA A 119 36.02 -9.02 11.50
CA ALA A 119 35.08 -8.80 10.42
C ALA A 119 33.66 -8.87 10.98
N THR A 120 32.94 -7.76 10.93
CA THR A 120 31.53 -7.67 11.34
C THR A 120 30.67 -8.39 10.35
N THR A 121 30.02 -9.47 10.76
CA THR A 121 29.14 -10.23 9.88
C THR A 121 27.76 -9.58 9.83
N MET A 122 27.25 -9.35 8.63
CA MET A 122 25.88 -8.84 8.44
C MET A 122 24.88 -9.92 8.87
N LYS A 123 24.02 -9.62 9.84
CA LYS A 123 23.03 -10.54 10.38
C LYS A 123 21.73 -10.48 9.59
N ALA A 124 21.23 -9.28 9.32
CA ALA A 124 19.97 -9.12 8.60
C ALA A 124 19.98 -7.88 7.71
N PRO A 125 19.37 -7.96 6.49
CA PRO A 125 19.19 -6.82 5.63
C PRO A 125 18.06 -5.92 6.15
N PRO A 126 18.09 -4.61 5.81
CA PRO A 126 17.02 -3.69 6.18
C PRO A 126 15.74 -4.00 5.40
N MET A 127 14.71 -4.46 6.08
CA MET A 127 13.40 -4.71 5.52
C MET A 127 12.36 -3.85 6.23
N PHE A 128 11.41 -3.34 5.46
CA PHE A 128 10.39 -2.41 5.94
C PHE A 128 8.99 -2.91 5.64
N LYS A 129 8.07 -2.57 6.55
CA LYS A 129 6.65 -2.53 6.25
C LYS A 129 6.19 -1.09 6.23
N VAL A 130 5.63 -0.66 5.12
CA VAL A 130 5.15 0.73 4.95
C VAL A 130 3.64 0.73 4.80
N LYS A 131 2.99 1.67 5.49
CA LYS A 131 1.55 1.90 5.39
C LYS A 131 1.26 3.37 5.20
N PHE A 132 0.42 3.67 4.22
CA PHE A 132 -0.16 4.99 4.00
C PHE A 132 -1.60 4.86 3.54
N LEU A 133 -2.53 5.06 4.45
CA LEU A 133 -3.97 4.90 4.22
C LEU A 133 -4.29 3.61 3.45
N ASN A 134 -5.08 3.72 2.39
CA ASN A 134 -5.41 2.64 1.46
C ASN A 134 -4.46 2.54 0.26
N LEU A 135 -3.61 3.54 0.03
CA LEU A 135 -2.69 3.58 -1.12
C LEU A 135 -1.51 2.61 -0.93
N ILE A 136 -1.01 2.52 0.30
CA ILE A 136 0.07 1.59 0.65
C ILE A 136 -0.40 0.76 1.85
N GLN A 137 -0.92 -0.42 1.57
CA GLN A 137 -1.37 -1.36 2.60
C GLN A 137 -1.35 -2.80 2.09
N ASP A 138 -1.24 -3.74 3.01
CA ASP A 138 -1.56 -5.13 2.75
C ASP A 138 -3.08 -5.31 2.81
N ALA A 139 -3.72 -5.32 1.63
CA ALA A 139 -5.18 -5.46 1.51
C ALA A 139 -5.69 -6.82 2.03
N THR A 140 -4.81 -7.77 2.33
CA THR A 140 -5.16 -9.09 2.85
C THR A 140 -5.16 -9.18 4.36
N ALA A 141 -4.62 -8.14 5.02
CA ALA A 141 -4.62 -8.08 6.47
C ALA A 141 -6.05 -7.87 6.99
N LEU A 142 -6.40 -8.56 8.07
CA LEU A 142 -7.71 -8.44 8.71
C LEU A 142 -8.03 -7.02 9.17
N ASP A 143 -6.99 -6.27 9.50
CA ASP A 143 -7.04 -4.87 9.95
C ASP A 143 -6.48 -3.88 8.90
N ALA A 144 -6.57 -4.23 7.61
CA ALA A 144 -5.99 -3.43 6.52
C ALA A 144 -6.32 -1.94 6.64
N ASN A 145 -7.57 -1.59 6.93
CA ASN A 145 -8.01 -0.19 7.03
C ASN A 145 -7.67 0.48 8.37
N THR A 146 -7.52 -0.28 9.45
CA THR A 146 -7.36 0.24 10.82
C THR A 146 -6.01 -0.08 11.45
N GLY A 147 -5.25 -1.00 10.89
CA GLY A 147 -3.97 -1.45 11.40
C GLY A 147 -2.83 -0.44 11.23
N THR A 148 -1.73 -0.75 11.86
CA THR A 148 -0.45 -0.02 11.74
C THR A 148 0.42 -0.63 10.65
N ALA A 149 1.58 -0.01 10.34
CA ALA A 149 2.54 -0.60 9.40
C ALA A 149 3.00 -2.00 9.82
N LYS A 150 3.09 -2.26 11.12
CA LYS A 150 3.45 -3.58 11.65
C LYS A 150 2.45 -4.68 11.25
N SER A 151 1.16 -4.41 11.36
CA SER A 151 0.08 -5.39 11.11
C SER A 151 -0.40 -5.40 9.66
N ALA A 152 -0.58 -4.23 9.06
CA ALA A 152 -1.21 -4.05 7.76
C ALA A 152 -0.35 -3.30 6.73
N GLY A 153 0.95 -3.12 6.99
CA GLY A 153 1.88 -2.51 6.03
C GLY A 153 2.33 -3.48 4.95
N LEU A 154 2.59 -2.95 3.75
CA LEU A 154 3.25 -3.71 2.69
C LEU A 154 4.71 -3.97 3.06
N LEU A 155 5.13 -5.23 2.96
CA LEU A 155 6.52 -5.62 3.13
C LEU A 155 7.33 -5.28 1.87
N GLY A 156 8.54 -4.78 2.07
CA GLY A 156 9.44 -4.49 0.95
C GLY A 156 10.78 -3.93 1.39
N THR A 157 11.52 -3.45 0.40
CA THR A 157 12.83 -2.82 0.57
C THR A 157 12.79 -1.39 0.05
N ILE A 158 13.52 -0.49 0.70
CA ILE A 158 13.73 0.88 0.24
C ILE A 158 15.02 0.90 -0.59
N GLY A 159 14.89 1.09 -1.91
CA GLY A 159 16.02 1.10 -2.83
C GLY A 159 16.67 2.46 -3.03
N GLY A 160 15.92 3.54 -2.84
CA GLY A 160 16.38 4.93 -2.90
C GLY A 160 15.66 5.75 -1.84
N PHE A 161 16.40 6.53 -1.08
CA PHE A 161 15.86 7.44 -0.08
C PHE A 161 16.60 8.77 -0.12
N THR A 162 15.85 9.86 -0.30
CA THR A 162 16.38 11.22 -0.33
C THR A 162 15.80 12.02 0.85
N PHE A 163 16.67 12.68 1.58
CA PHE A 163 16.34 13.60 2.66
C PHE A 163 16.83 14.99 2.29
N GLU A 164 15.91 15.93 2.16
CA GLU A 164 16.21 17.32 1.81
C GLU A 164 15.56 18.27 2.84
N PRO A 165 16.37 18.91 3.72
CA PRO A 165 15.87 20.02 4.52
C PRO A 165 15.52 21.20 3.62
N ASP A 166 14.33 21.75 3.77
CA ASP A 166 13.91 22.95 3.03
C ASP A 166 14.55 24.19 3.64
N LEU A 167 15.63 24.64 3.01
CA LEU A 167 16.41 25.79 3.47
C LEU A 167 15.69 27.13 3.20
N GLU A 168 14.79 27.17 2.21
CA GLU A 168 14.04 28.38 1.85
C GLU A 168 12.98 28.72 2.91
N SER A 169 12.38 27.70 3.52
CA SER A 169 11.42 27.88 4.62
C SER A 169 12.09 28.41 5.91
N GLY A 170 13.41 28.37 5.96
CA GLY A 170 14.21 28.84 7.10
C GLY A 170 14.27 27.83 8.25
N PHE A 171 14.83 28.31 9.37
CA PHE A 171 15.11 27.48 10.53
C PHE A 171 14.47 28.07 11.77
N PHE A 172 14.24 27.23 12.77
CA PHE A 172 13.91 27.71 14.11
C PHE A 172 15.18 28.17 14.83
N GLN A 173 15.13 29.40 15.30
CA GLN A 173 16.19 29.93 16.18
C GLN A 173 15.90 29.49 17.62
N PRO A 174 16.88 28.98 18.33
CA PRO A 174 16.70 28.63 19.72
C PRO A 174 16.40 29.89 20.56
N ALA A 175 15.20 29.95 21.14
CA ALA A 175 14.84 30.99 22.11
C ALA A 175 15.21 30.50 23.52
N THR A 176 16.07 31.23 24.21
CA THR A 176 16.67 30.82 25.49
C THR A 176 15.76 30.84 26.70
N SER A 177 14.48 31.23 26.58
CA SER A 177 13.62 31.53 27.74
C SER A 177 12.27 30.84 27.78
N THR A 178 12.00 29.85 26.91
CA THR A 178 10.70 29.15 26.89
C THR A 178 10.79 27.79 27.62
N PRO A 179 9.85 27.44 28.51
CA PRO A 179 9.78 26.08 29.07
C PRO A 179 9.74 25.03 27.95
N GLY A 180 10.70 24.11 27.95
CA GLY A 180 10.90 23.15 26.86
C GLY A 180 11.70 23.70 25.66
N GLY A 181 12.23 24.90 25.74
CA GLY A 181 13.12 25.52 24.75
C GLY A 181 14.45 24.80 24.59
N PRO A 182 15.32 25.29 23.70
CA PRO A 182 16.59 24.66 23.39
C PRO A 182 17.49 24.57 24.64
N THR A 183 18.10 23.41 24.78
CA THR A 183 19.15 23.19 25.77
C THR A 183 20.50 23.66 25.21
N GLN A 184 21.52 23.78 26.09
CA GLN A 184 22.90 24.03 25.66
C GLN A 184 23.35 23.07 24.51
N LEU A 185 22.84 21.85 24.51
CA LEU A 185 23.13 20.84 23.49
C LEU A 185 22.47 21.10 22.11
N ASP A 186 21.53 22.02 22.04
CA ASP A 186 20.79 22.35 20.82
C ASP A 186 21.32 23.61 20.11
N ILE A 187 22.23 24.38 20.75
CA ILE A 187 22.72 25.66 20.23
C ILE A 187 23.47 25.49 18.90
N ASP A 188 24.20 24.37 18.75
CA ASP A 188 24.99 24.08 17.55
C ASP A 188 24.25 23.21 16.53
N LYS A 189 22.94 23.02 16.68
CA LYS A 189 22.12 22.20 15.82
C LYS A 189 21.15 23.02 15.00
N LEU A 190 20.99 22.62 13.75
CA LEU A 190 20.08 23.25 12.83
C LEU A 190 18.73 22.51 12.85
N PHE A 191 17.63 23.24 13.01
CA PHE A 191 16.27 22.69 13.00
C PHE A 191 15.45 23.35 11.89
N PRO A 192 15.38 22.72 10.70
CA PRO A 192 14.59 23.23 9.57
C PRO A 192 13.11 23.30 9.92
N LYS A 193 12.41 24.28 9.36
CA LYS A 193 10.95 24.39 9.48
C LYS A 193 10.19 23.37 8.63
N SER A 194 10.83 22.86 7.59
CA SER A 194 10.23 21.81 6.75
C SER A 194 11.31 20.84 6.28
N LEU A 195 10.94 19.56 6.23
CA LEU A 195 11.77 18.48 5.73
C LEU A 195 11.06 17.86 4.52
N LYS A 196 11.79 17.63 3.44
CA LYS A 196 11.31 16.92 2.25
C LYS A 196 11.94 15.54 2.19
N PHE A 197 11.12 14.56 1.94
CA PHE A 197 11.53 13.17 1.79
C PHE A 197 11.07 12.61 0.46
N GLN A 198 11.89 11.75 -0.12
CA GLN A 198 11.53 10.95 -1.26
C GLN A 198 12.04 9.52 -1.07
N ALA A 199 11.18 8.54 -1.29
CA ALA A 199 11.51 7.13 -1.14
C ALA A 199 11.06 6.32 -2.35
N GLU A 200 11.90 5.38 -2.78
CA GLU A 200 11.54 4.32 -3.72
C GLU A 200 11.41 3.00 -2.97
N PHE A 201 10.21 2.46 -2.95
CA PHE A 201 9.87 1.26 -2.21
C PHE A 201 9.53 0.11 -3.18
N THR A 202 10.31 -0.96 -3.12
CA THR A 202 10.07 -2.19 -3.89
C THR A 202 9.30 -3.17 -3.02
N VAL A 203 8.10 -3.52 -3.46
CA VAL A 203 7.18 -4.37 -2.70
C VAL A 203 7.55 -5.84 -2.84
N LEU A 204 7.58 -6.56 -1.70
CA LEU A 204 7.72 -8.00 -1.63
C LEU A 204 6.40 -8.60 -1.15
N HIS A 205 5.68 -9.26 -2.06
CA HIS A 205 4.39 -9.86 -1.73
C HIS A 205 4.58 -11.14 -0.90
N GLN A 206 3.98 -11.17 0.30
CA GLN A 206 4.04 -12.32 1.20
C GLN A 206 3.06 -13.44 0.80
N HIS A 207 2.14 -13.15 -0.10
CA HIS A 207 1.11 -14.06 -0.56
C HIS A 207 1.10 -14.15 -2.10
N LYS A 208 0.49 -15.18 -2.64
CA LYS A 208 0.41 -15.40 -4.09
C LYS A 208 -0.66 -14.49 -4.70
N LEU A 209 -0.24 -13.54 -5.50
CA LEU A 209 -1.13 -12.75 -6.34
C LEU A 209 -1.50 -13.50 -7.61
N GLY A 210 -2.65 -13.17 -8.21
CA GLY A 210 -3.08 -13.68 -9.50
C GLY A 210 -4.53 -14.16 -9.54
N TRP A 211 -4.87 -14.82 -10.63
CA TRP A 211 -6.22 -15.29 -10.93
C TRP A 211 -6.35 -16.79 -10.63
N ARG A 212 -7.56 -17.23 -10.27
CA ARG A 212 -7.86 -18.63 -10.02
C ARG A 212 -8.97 -19.11 -10.95
N ASN A 213 -8.74 -20.28 -11.57
CA ASN A 213 -9.73 -21.01 -12.38
C ASN A 213 -10.38 -20.21 -13.51
N SER A 214 -9.61 -19.38 -14.21
CA SER A 214 -10.08 -18.58 -15.36
C SER A 214 -11.31 -17.70 -15.09
N LYS A 215 -11.70 -17.53 -13.83
CA LYS A 215 -12.79 -16.64 -13.42
C LYS A 215 -12.22 -15.30 -13.02
N ILE A 216 -13.01 -14.23 -13.26
CA ILE A 216 -12.70 -12.86 -12.85
C ILE A 216 -12.72 -12.73 -11.30
N LYS A 217 -12.37 -13.78 -10.60
CA LYS A 217 -12.20 -13.72 -9.15
C LYS A 217 -10.73 -13.84 -8.84
N ARG A 218 -10.22 -12.84 -8.17
CA ARG A 218 -8.90 -12.86 -7.54
C ARG A 218 -8.87 -14.02 -6.55
N ARG A 219 -7.69 -14.54 -6.35
CA ARG A 219 -7.52 -15.68 -5.48
C ARG A 219 -7.82 -15.30 -4.02
N ASP A 220 -8.64 -16.10 -3.32
CA ASP A 220 -8.81 -16.14 -1.86
C ASP A 220 -8.83 -14.77 -1.15
N GLY A 221 -9.92 -14.00 -1.26
CA GLY A 221 -10.12 -12.77 -0.51
C GLY A 221 -9.35 -11.53 -1.00
N PHE A 222 -8.62 -11.63 -2.12
CA PHE A 222 -7.87 -10.51 -2.70
C PHE A 222 -8.72 -9.59 -3.59
N ASP A 223 -10.01 -9.59 -3.43
CA ASP A 223 -10.89 -8.71 -4.19
C ASP A 223 -10.60 -7.23 -3.91
N ALA A 224 -10.02 -6.95 -2.73
CA ALA A 224 -9.62 -5.60 -2.31
C ALA A 224 -8.21 -5.17 -2.76
N PHE A 225 -7.42 -6.04 -3.40
CA PHE A 225 -6.10 -5.67 -3.91
C PHE A 225 -6.20 -4.71 -5.11
N PRO A 226 -5.35 -3.67 -5.24
CA PRO A 226 -4.25 -3.32 -4.33
C PRO A 226 -4.62 -2.30 -3.24
N TYR A 227 -5.76 -1.60 -3.35
CA TYR A 227 -6.05 -0.41 -2.55
C TYR A 227 -7.14 -0.61 -1.48
N GLY A 228 -7.48 -1.83 -1.15
CA GLY A 228 -8.50 -2.11 -0.13
C GLY A 228 -9.91 -1.71 -0.54
N ILE A 229 -10.17 -1.54 -1.84
CA ILE A 229 -11.49 -1.25 -2.39
C ILE A 229 -12.10 -2.57 -2.83
N ASP A 230 -13.18 -2.98 -2.17
CA ASP A 230 -13.90 -4.18 -2.53
C ASP A 230 -14.47 -4.07 -3.94
N SER A 231 -14.25 -5.09 -4.75
CA SER A 231 -14.85 -5.19 -6.07
C SER A 231 -16.38 -5.33 -6.03
N GLY A 232 -16.96 -5.44 -4.83
CA GLY A 232 -18.40 -5.38 -4.59
C GLY A 232 -19.04 -4.04 -4.97
N ASP A 233 -18.25 -2.97 -4.97
CA ASP A 233 -18.67 -1.65 -5.48
C ASP A 233 -18.51 -1.53 -7.01
N GLN A 234 -17.76 -2.39 -7.63
CA GLN A 234 -17.80 -2.59 -9.06
C GLN A 234 -19.07 -3.41 -9.33
N VAL A 235 -20.10 -2.75 -9.83
CA VAL A 235 -21.25 -3.46 -10.42
C VAL A 235 -20.66 -4.54 -11.34
N PRO A 236 -20.69 -5.83 -10.96
CA PRO A 236 -20.22 -6.86 -11.86
C PRO A 236 -21.03 -6.68 -13.13
N PRO A 237 -20.42 -6.79 -14.33
CA PRO A 237 -21.22 -6.88 -15.54
C PRO A 237 -22.29 -7.94 -15.22
N PRO A 238 -23.57 -7.66 -15.47
CA PRO A 238 -24.65 -8.48 -14.97
C PRO A 238 -24.26 -9.92 -15.21
N ASN A 239 -24.02 -10.65 -14.12
CA ASN A 239 -23.67 -12.06 -14.23
C ASN A 239 -24.92 -12.74 -14.76
N ILE A 240 -25.00 -12.83 -16.08
CA ILE A 240 -26.01 -13.59 -16.78
C ILE A 240 -25.64 -15.08 -16.59
N ALA A 241 -25.64 -15.47 -15.30
CA ALA A 241 -25.67 -16.90 -15.02
C ALA A 241 -27.06 -17.41 -15.47
N PRO A 242 -27.13 -18.36 -16.37
CA PRO A 242 -28.40 -18.94 -16.72
C PRO A 242 -28.98 -19.57 -15.44
N GLY A 243 -30.03 -18.97 -14.89
CA GLY A 243 -30.78 -19.57 -13.81
C GLY A 243 -30.99 -18.79 -12.51
N ASN A 244 -30.48 -17.57 -12.35
CA ASN A 244 -30.82 -16.75 -11.17
C ASN A 244 -32.03 -15.85 -11.50
N PRO A 245 -33.21 -16.04 -10.86
CA PRO A 245 -34.42 -15.33 -11.22
C PRO A 245 -34.46 -13.85 -10.80
N ASP A 246 -33.57 -13.40 -9.94
CA ASP A 246 -33.69 -12.08 -9.31
C ASP A 246 -32.64 -11.09 -9.82
N THR A 247 -32.84 -10.52 -10.99
CA THR A 247 -32.08 -9.38 -11.45
C THR A 247 -32.76 -8.10 -10.96
N VAL A 248 -32.18 -7.47 -9.93
CA VAL A 248 -32.69 -6.18 -9.42
C VAL A 248 -31.99 -5.05 -10.16
N VAL A 249 -32.72 -4.25 -10.91
CA VAL A 249 -32.21 -3.04 -11.57
C VAL A 249 -32.39 -1.85 -10.61
N ARG A 250 -31.31 -1.12 -10.37
CA ARG A 250 -31.32 0.06 -9.49
C ARG A 250 -31.20 1.36 -10.29
N ASN A 251 -31.84 2.39 -9.83
CA ASN A 251 -31.68 3.75 -10.33
C ASN A 251 -30.32 4.33 -9.88
N ALA A 252 -29.92 5.46 -10.45
CA ALA A 252 -28.68 6.17 -10.08
C ALA A 252 -28.65 6.63 -8.60
N ASP A 253 -29.79 6.73 -7.93
CA ASP A 253 -29.97 7.05 -6.52
C ASP A 253 -29.89 5.82 -5.57
N GLY A 254 -29.65 4.61 -6.14
CA GLY A 254 -29.58 3.36 -5.40
C GLY A 254 -30.95 2.70 -5.12
N SER A 255 -32.07 3.33 -5.45
CA SER A 255 -33.41 2.75 -5.30
C SER A 255 -33.70 1.67 -6.35
N ILE A 256 -34.57 0.70 -6.02
CA ILE A 256 -34.92 -0.39 -6.92
C ILE A 256 -35.89 0.10 -7.99
N ASN A 257 -35.51 -0.01 -9.26
CA ASN A 257 -36.39 0.26 -10.37
C ASN A 257 -37.28 -0.97 -10.65
N LYS A 258 -38.46 -1.01 -10.02
CA LYS A 258 -39.39 -2.13 -10.13
C LYS A 258 -39.81 -2.45 -11.58
N SER A 259 -40.08 -1.41 -12.39
CA SER A 259 -40.54 -1.58 -13.77
C SER A 259 -39.46 -2.22 -14.66
N GLN A 260 -38.22 -1.79 -14.54
CA GLN A 260 -37.10 -2.36 -15.30
C GLN A 260 -36.69 -3.74 -14.76
N THR A 261 -36.81 -3.96 -13.46
CA THR A 261 -36.55 -5.25 -12.81
C THR A 261 -37.54 -6.29 -13.31
N ASP A 262 -38.83 -5.96 -13.36
CA ASP A 262 -39.90 -6.88 -13.84
C ASP A 262 -39.74 -7.17 -15.33
N LEU A 263 -39.37 -6.19 -16.16
CA LEU A 263 -39.08 -6.38 -17.58
C LEU A 263 -37.86 -7.29 -17.81
N ALA A 264 -36.77 -7.07 -17.05
CA ALA A 264 -35.57 -7.89 -17.14
C ALA A 264 -35.85 -9.36 -16.74
N ASN A 265 -36.63 -9.56 -15.67
CA ASN A 265 -37.07 -10.89 -15.24
C ASN A 265 -37.99 -11.59 -16.23
N LYS A 266 -38.89 -10.84 -16.89
CA LYS A 266 -39.78 -11.34 -17.92
C LYS A 266 -39.01 -11.78 -19.17
N ASN A 267 -38.05 -11.00 -19.62
CA ASN A 267 -37.19 -11.33 -20.74
C ASN A 267 -36.32 -12.57 -20.46
N LYS A 268 -35.72 -12.67 -19.26
CA LYS A 268 -34.98 -13.87 -18.82
C LYS A 268 -35.85 -15.14 -18.86
N LYS A 269 -37.08 -15.04 -18.39
CA LYS A 269 -38.02 -16.18 -18.39
C LYS A 269 -38.34 -16.63 -19.81
N GLN A 270 -38.47 -15.69 -20.74
CA GLN A 270 -38.69 -16.02 -22.16
C GLN A 270 -37.46 -16.66 -22.83
N GLU A 271 -36.26 -16.15 -22.55
CA GLU A 271 -34.99 -16.70 -23.06
C GLU A 271 -34.74 -18.11 -22.53
N SER A 272 -34.97 -18.36 -21.25
CA SER A 272 -34.79 -19.69 -20.65
C SER A 272 -35.77 -20.70 -21.23
N VAL A 273 -37.00 -20.29 -21.56
CA VAL A 273 -38.01 -21.14 -22.22
C VAL A 273 -37.59 -21.45 -23.67
N LYS A 274 -37.05 -20.47 -24.40
CA LYS A 274 -36.54 -20.64 -25.76
C LYS A 274 -35.36 -21.61 -25.77
N GLN A 275 -34.39 -21.42 -24.89
CA GLN A 275 -33.22 -22.31 -24.75
C GLN A 275 -33.63 -23.77 -24.44
N ARG A 276 -34.60 -23.99 -23.55
CA ARG A 276 -35.11 -25.32 -23.24
C ARG A 276 -35.79 -25.96 -24.45
N ARG A 277 -36.48 -25.17 -25.29
CA ARG A 277 -37.10 -25.65 -26.55
C ARG A 277 -36.01 -26.01 -27.56
N ASP A 278 -34.97 -25.22 -27.69
CA ASP A 278 -33.89 -25.46 -28.65
C ASP A 278 -33.07 -26.71 -28.26
N ILE A 279 -32.81 -26.91 -26.96
CA ILE A 279 -32.15 -28.13 -26.45
C ILE A 279 -33.06 -29.37 -26.67
N ALA A 280 -34.36 -29.25 -26.43
CA ALA A 280 -35.29 -30.33 -26.64
C ALA A 280 -35.43 -30.70 -28.13
N ALA A 281 -35.36 -29.69 -29.03
CA ALA A 281 -35.37 -29.91 -30.48
C ALA A 281 -34.06 -30.58 -30.96
N ALA A 282 -32.90 -30.13 -30.41
CA ALA A 282 -31.61 -30.73 -30.72
C ALA A 282 -31.52 -32.21 -30.28
N ASN A 283 -32.04 -32.53 -29.10
CA ASN A 283 -32.07 -33.89 -28.57
C ASN A 283 -33.03 -34.83 -29.38
N LYS A 284 -34.10 -34.26 -29.99
CA LYS A 284 -34.94 -35.01 -30.90
C LYS A 284 -34.29 -35.34 -32.25
N LEU A 285 -33.41 -34.47 -32.73
CA LEU A 285 -32.69 -34.68 -33.99
C LEU A 285 -31.46 -35.60 -33.84
N GLY A 286 -30.90 -35.70 -32.64
CA GLY A 286 -29.77 -36.57 -32.32
C GLY A 286 -30.13 -38.04 -31.98
N GLY A 287 -31.40 -38.38 -31.90
CA GLY A 287 -31.91 -39.70 -31.54
C GLY A 287 -32.27 -40.63 -32.70
N ILE A 288 -31.86 -40.30 -33.94
CA ILE A 288 -32.02 -41.19 -35.10
C ILE A 288 -30.62 -41.64 -35.50
N LYS A 289 -30.14 -42.70 -34.86
CA LYS A 289 -29.19 -43.70 -35.39
C LYS A 289 -29.45 -45.01 -34.66
#